data_11edf0bf269c0e641a84506938b23b3e
#
_entry.id   11edf0bf269c0e641a84506938b23b3e
#
_cell.length_a   1.000
_cell.length_b   1.000
_cell.length_c   1.000
_cell.angle_alpha   90.00
_cell.angle_beta   90.00
_cell.angle_gamma   90.00
#
_symmetry.space_group_name_H-M   'P 1'
#
loop_
_entity.id
_entity.type
_entity.pdbx_description
1 polymer ?
#
loop_
_entity_poly.entity_id
_entity_poly.type
_entity_poly.pdbx_seq_one_letter_code
_entity_poly.pdbx_strand_id
1 'polypeptide(L)'
;TLLESDIDTKEDALKIANDPEARELGDAYALLARVYAGPRFTWEESNFPEDNMRTYQCLHDSIRRCSPIGTLQALRIKGSITPTVEKDMQISFDDAFRIVYDHANRGDAYCQYVIGNIFFWRDDNRIDSAEAMLTPPPMSWTKRIQKSLTANSVQDRIAALQGTVPDETLQENASNLAKEWFNKALDNGLAMFQGNLRNIYIDEADFSNARRVAKTAAELGNPAMMLYTGLDCHENGKFEDAFTWFTKGAALSQSESIAELADYYYHFYDAKNLRCTIPYDPVKAIGLYRRAATKQFSDAGYTALQAAFGYIFHIGHLPLDWGLIADLTHMAATKDRFMFALP
;
A
#
# COMPACT_ATOMS: atom_id res chain seq x y z
N THR A 1 -19.36 -21.62 17.27
CA THR A 1 -19.49 -20.61 16.20
C THR A 1 -20.91 -20.09 16.25
N LEU A 2 -21.08 -18.84 16.69
CA LEU A 2 -22.34 -18.13 16.61
C LEU A 2 -22.70 -18.00 15.12
N LEU A 3 -23.92 -18.44 14.75
CA LEU A 3 -24.42 -18.34 13.39
C LEU A 3 -25.02 -16.94 13.18
N GLU A 4 -25.12 -16.47 11.93
CA GLU A 4 -25.80 -15.21 11.58
C GLU A 4 -27.20 -15.08 12.16
N SER A 5 -27.86 -16.22 12.50
CA SER A 5 -29.17 -16.28 13.16
C SER A 5 -29.16 -15.86 14.63
N ASP A 6 -27.99 -15.64 15.22
CA ASP A 6 -27.86 -15.38 16.66
C ASP A 6 -27.69 -13.88 16.98
N ILE A 7 -27.75 -13.02 15.95
CA ILE A 7 -27.61 -11.57 16.09
C ILE A 7 -29.00 -10.92 16.09
N ASP A 8 -29.63 -10.90 17.26
CA ASP A 8 -30.96 -10.31 17.40
C ASP A 8 -30.92 -8.84 17.88
N THR A 9 -29.81 -8.42 18.47
CA THR A 9 -29.68 -7.09 19.05
C THR A 9 -28.32 -6.46 18.76
N LYS A 10 -28.24 -5.11 18.88
CA LYS A 10 -26.95 -4.40 18.81
C LYS A 10 -25.95 -4.89 19.88
N GLU A 11 -26.46 -5.28 21.05
CA GLU A 11 -25.63 -5.80 22.15
C GLU A 11 -24.99 -7.13 21.78
N ASP A 12 -25.71 -8.02 21.09
CA ASP A 12 -25.16 -9.28 20.60
C ASP A 12 -24.12 -9.06 19.52
N ALA A 13 -24.39 -8.14 18.59
CA ALA A 13 -23.42 -7.71 17.57
C ALA A 13 -22.13 -7.18 18.19
N LEU A 14 -22.21 -6.37 19.24
CA LEU A 14 -21.03 -5.83 19.93
C LEU A 14 -20.27 -6.91 20.72
N LYS A 15 -20.97 -7.91 21.30
CA LYS A 15 -20.29 -9.05 21.95
C LYS A 15 -19.44 -9.82 20.94
N ILE A 16 -20.02 -10.15 19.76
CA ILE A 16 -19.29 -10.84 18.68
C ILE A 16 -18.12 -9.99 18.20
N ALA A 17 -18.34 -8.71 17.96
CA ALA A 17 -17.31 -7.79 17.46
C ALA A 17 -16.13 -7.64 18.44
N ASN A 18 -16.36 -7.71 19.74
CA ASN A 18 -15.32 -7.62 20.78
C ASN A 18 -14.57 -8.95 21.01
N ASP A 19 -15.12 -10.07 20.58
CA ASP A 19 -14.52 -11.39 20.75
C ASP A 19 -13.78 -11.82 19.46
N PRO A 20 -12.42 -11.88 19.47
CA PRO A 20 -11.65 -12.27 18.28
C PRO A 20 -11.98 -13.65 17.73
N GLU A 21 -12.32 -14.63 18.61
CA GLU A 21 -12.67 -15.98 18.18
C GLU A 21 -14.05 -16.01 17.50
N ALA A 22 -15.01 -15.28 18.05
CA ALA A 22 -16.36 -15.21 17.48
C ALA A 22 -16.39 -14.51 16.11
N ARG A 23 -15.57 -13.48 15.90
CA ARG A 23 -15.51 -12.70 14.64
C ARG A 23 -14.47 -13.21 13.64
N GLU A 24 -13.69 -14.25 13.95
CA GLU A 24 -12.57 -14.74 13.12
C GLU A 24 -12.96 -14.90 11.64
N LEU A 25 -14.09 -15.55 11.38
CA LEU A 25 -14.57 -15.74 10.02
C LEU A 25 -14.93 -14.42 9.33
N GLY A 26 -15.49 -13.46 10.06
CA GLY A 26 -15.77 -12.11 9.56
C GLY A 26 -14.49 -11.37 9.18
N ASP A 27 -13.47 -11.44 10.02
CA ASP A 27 -12.16 -10.82 9.77
C ASP A 27 -11.44 -11.48 8.57
N ALA A 28 -11.57 -12.81 8.43
CA ALA A 28 -11.05 -13.52 7.25
C ALA A 28 -11.72 -13.06 5.94
N TYR A 29 -13.03 -12.85 5.94
CA TYR A 29 -13.72 -12.27 4.79
C TYR A 29 -13.29 -10.82 4.51
N ALA A 30 -13.00 -10.01 5.52
CA ALA A 30 -12.44 -8.67 5.35
C ALA A 30 -11.09 -8.73 4.62
N LEU A 31 -10.21 -9.64 4.99
CA LEU A 31 -8.93 -9.85 4.33
C LEU A 31 -9.10 -10.33 2.88
N LEU A 32 -10.02 -11.27 2.63
CA LEU A 32 -10.34 -11.74 1.27
C LEU A 32 -10.89 -10.60 0.40
N ALA A 33 -11.73 -9.74 0.93
CA ALA A 33 -12.24 -8.57 0.22
C ALA A 33 -11.07 -7.68 -0.27
N ARG A 34 -10.02 -7.50 0.55
CA ARG A 34 -8.82 -6.76 0.12
C ARG A 34 -8.06 -7.46 -1.00
N VAL A 35 -7.92 -8.78 -0.92
CA VAL A 35 -7.22 -9.56 -1.95
C VAL A 35 -7.94 -9.44 -3.29
N TYR A 36 -9.26 -9.57 -3.32
CA TYR A 36 -10.06 -9.43 -4.54
C TYR A 36 -10.18 -7.99 -5.05
N ALA A 37 -9.96 -7.00 -4.21
CA ALA A 37 -9.93 -5.59 -4.62
C ALA A 37 -8.69 -5.23 -5.48
N GLY A 38 -7.79 -6.19 -5.67
CA GLY A 38 -6.66 -6.07 -6.56
C GLY A 38 -5.49 -5.26 -6.02
N PRO A 39 -4.57 -4.83 -6.91
CA PRO A 39 -3.30 -4.20 -6.53
C PRO A 39 -3.40 -2.94 -5.68
N ARG A 40 -4.52 -2.24 -5.75
CA ARG A 40 -4.76 -1.03 -4.94
C ARG A 40 -4.74 -1.27 -3.44
N PHE A 41 -4.97 -2.50 -3.00
CA PHE A 41 -5.12 -2.88 -1.59
C PHE A 41 -4.17 -3.99 -1.15
N THR A 42 -3.48 -4.62 -2.09
CA THR A 42 -2.37 -5.55 -1.88
C THR A 42 -1.10 -4.96 -2.50
N TRP A 43 0.01 -5.66 -2.49
CA TRP A 43 1.13 -5.28 -3.36
C TRP A 43 0.76 -5.57 -4.82
N GLU A 44 1.35 -4.82 -5.74
CA GLU A 44 1.00 -4.76 -7.17
C GLU A 44 1.01 -6.09 -7.92
N GLU A 45 1.47 -7.17 -7.29
CA GLU A 45 1.70 -8.46 -7.95
C GLU A 45 0.99 -9.64 -7.30
N SER A 46 -0.11 -9.38 -6.58
CA SER A 46 -0.94 -10.49 -6.18
C SER A 46 -1.38 -11.21 -7.46
N ASN A 47 -1.06 -12.50 -7.58
CA ASN A 47 -1.53 -13.34 -8.67
C ASN A 47 -3.07 -13.55 -8.65
N PHE A 48 -3.76 -12.86 -7.73
CA PHE A 48 -5.20 -12.84 -7.66
C PHE A 48 -5.74 -11.81 -8.66
N PRO A 49 -6.57 -12.23 -9.61
CA PRO A 49 -7.24 -11.30 -10.50
C PRO A 49 -8.16 -10.40 -9.68
N GLU A 50 -8.16 -9.10 -10.02
CA GLU A 50 -9.15 -8.17 -9.48
C GLU A 50 -10.56 -8.70 -9.79
N ASP A 51 -11.38 -8.85 -8.75
CA ASP A 51 -12.76 -9.29 -8.85
C ASP A 51 -13.64 -8.42 -7.95
N ASN A 52 -14.19 -7.38 -8.54
CA ASN A 52 -15.02 -6.42 -7.82
C ASN A 52 -16.28 -7.06 -7.23
N MET A 53 -16.84 -8.09 -7.87
CA MET A 53 -18.02 -8.79 -7.37
C MET A 53 -17.68 -9.60 -6.11
N ARG A 54 -16.56 -10.34 -6.12
CA ARG A 54 -16.11 -11.09 -4.95
C ARG A 54 -15.64 -10.18 -3.83
N THR A 55 -14.98 -9.05 -4.16
CA THR A 55 -14.63 -8.01 -3.18
C THR A 55 -15.87 -7.60 -2.41
N TYR A 56 -16.94 -7.29 -3.14
CA TYR A 56 -18.21 -6.87 -2.56
C TYR A 56 -18.86 -7.96 -1.71
N GLN A 57 -18.94 -9.18 -2.21
CA GLN A 57 -19.52 -10.32 -1.48
C GLN A 57 -18.76 -10.58 -0.17
N CYS A 58 -17.43 -10.63 -0.25
CA CYS A 58 -16.60 -10.85 0.95
C CYS A 58 -16.76 -9.73 1.97
N LEU A 59 -16.81 -8.46 1.53
CA LEU A 59 -17.04 -7.35 2.44
C LEU A 59 -18.41 -7.44 3.12
N HIS A 60 -19.44 -7.76 2.36
CA HIS A 60 -20.79 -7.96 2.86
C HIS A 60 -20.85 -9.08 3.91
N ASP A 61 -20.24 -10.23 3.60
CA ASP A 61 -20.16 -11.36 4.52
C ASP A 61 -19.38 -11.01 5.80
N SER A 62 -18.33 -10.20 5.67
CA SER A 62 -17.56 -9.70 6.81
C SER A 62 -18.40 -8.82 7.75
N ILE A 63 -19.14 -7.86 7.17
CA ILE A 63 -19.94 -6.89 7.91
C ILE A 63 -21.10 -7.58 8.64
N ARG A 64 -21.79 -8.52 7.98
CA ARG A 64 -22.86 -9.31 8.58
C ARG A 64 -22.39 -10.17 9.77
N ARG A 65 -21.10 -10.53 9.80
CA ARG A 65 -20.46 -11.26 10.90
C ARG A 65 -19.81 -10.35 11.93
N CYS A 66 -20.22 -9.10 12.01
CA CYS A 66 -19.76 -8.13 13.00
C CYS A 66 -18.25 -7.87 12.98
N SER A 67 -17.56 -8.08 11.86
CA SER A 67 -16.14 -7.74 11.75
C SER A 67 -15.94 -6.22 11.86
N PRO A 68 -15.24 -5.72 12.89
CA PRO A 68 -14.93 -4.30 12.98
C PRO A 68 -14.02 -3.85 11.84
N ILE A 69 -13.09 -4.71 11.41
CA ILE A 69 -12.18 -4.45 10.29
C ILE A 69 -12.97 -4.32 8.99
N GLY A 70 -13.89 -5.27 8.71
CA GLY A 70 -14.75 -5.22 7.54
C GLY A 70 -15.65 -3.99 7.53
N THR A 71 -16.21 -3.64 8.68
CA THR A 71 -17.02 -2.41 8.84
C THR A 71 -16.21 -1.16 8.48
N LEU A 72 -14.99 -1.02 8.98
CA LEU A 72 -14.11 0.12 8.66
C LEU A 72 -13.65 0.13 7.19
N GLN A 73 -13.48 -1.03 6.57
CA GLN A 73 -13.16 -1.11 5.13
C GLN A 73 -14.29 -0.55 4.25
N ALA A 74 -15.53 -0.61 4.69
CA ALA A 74 -16.66 -0.05 3.96
C ALA A 74 -16.57 1.48 3.76
N LEU A 75 -15.85 2.20 4.63
CA LEU A 75 -15.59 3.64 4.49
C LEU A 75 -14.86 3.98 3.19
N ARG A 76 -14.03 3.08 2.68
CA ARG A 76 -13.17 3.28 1.52
C ARG A 76 -13.82 2.88 0.20
N ILE A 77 -14.95 2.19 0.25
CA ILE A 77 -15.71 1.80 -0.93
C ILE A 77 -16.63 2.97 -1.29
N LYS A 78 -16.32 3.62 -2.42
CA LYS A 78 -17.09 4.77 -2.92
C LYS A 78 -18.13 4.33 -3.93
N GLY A 79 -19.28 5.02 -3.94
CA GLY A 79 -20.32 4.86 -4.95
C GLY A 79 -21.58 4.13 -4.49
N SER A 80 -22.32 3.52 -5.41
CA SER A 80 -23.64 2.87 -5.17
C SER A 80 -23.59 1.67 -4.21
N ILE A 81 -22.41 1.18 -3.90
CA ILE A 81 -22.19 0.06 -2.99
C ILE A 81 -22.38 0.48 -1.53
N THR A 82 -21.92 1.70 -1.18
CA THR A 82 -21.93 2.22 0.19
C THR A 82 -23.32 2.15 0.86
N PRO A 83 -24.43 2.63 0.25
CA PRO A 83 -25.75 2.59 0.88
C PRO A 83 -26.28 1.18 1.14
N THR A 84 -25.90 0.22 0.29
CA THR A 84 -26.31 -1.19 0.46
C THR A 84 -25.53 -1.85 1.59
N VAL A 85 -24.22 -1.58 1.64
CA VAL A 85 -23.34 -2.07 2.70
C VAL A 85 -23.75 -1.51 4.07
N GLU A 86 -24.08 -0.21 4.14
CA GLU A 86 -24.48 0.45 5.38
C GLU A 86 -25.78 -0.12 5.97
N LYS A 87 -26.69 -0.63 5.13
CA LYS A 87 -27.93 -1.27 5.59
C LYS A 87 -27.70 -2.58 6.33
N ASP A 88 -26.64 -3.29 5.99
CA ASP A 88 -26.32 -4.60 6.55
C ASP A 88 -25.30 -4.51 7.68
N MET A 89 -24.86 -3.30 8.05
CA MET A 89 -23.96 -3.10 9.17
C MET A 89 -24.63 -3.46 10.49
N GLN A 90 -24.00 -4.36 11.22
CA GLN A 90 -24.45 -4.79 12.54
C GLN A 90 -23.91 -3.88 13.65
N ILE A 91 -22.78 -3.22 13.41
CA ILE A 91 -22.14 -2.28 14.33
C ILE A 91 -21.85 -0.95 13.60
N SER A 92 -21.84 0.16 14.34
CA SER A 92 -21.52 1.48 13.77
C SER A 92 -20.03 1.60 13.44
N PHE A 93 -19.66 2.56 12.57
CA PHE A 93 -18.27 2.88 12.30
C PHE A 93 -17.50 3.28 13.57
N ASP A 94 -18.16 4.01 14.46
CA ASP A 94 -17.54 4.46 15.72
C ASP A 94 -17.32 3.30 16.69
N ASP A 95 -18.27 2.37 16.83
CA ASP A 95 -18.11 1.15 17.63
C ASP A 95 -16.96 0.29 17.03
N ALA A 96 -16.94 0.11 15.71
CA ALA A 96 -15.88 -0.63 15.02
C ALA A 96 -14.50 0.00 15.25
N PHE A 97 -14.41 1.32 15.14
CA PHE A 97 -13.17 2.05 15.38
C PHE A 97 -12.67 1.86 16.82
N ARG A 98 -13.54 1.99 17.81
CA ARG A 98 -13.16 1.81 19.23
C ARG A 98 -12.62 0.42 19.50
N ILE A 99 -13.27 -0.62 18.95
CA ILE A 99 -12.81 -2.01 19.09
C ILE A 99 -11.43 -2.19 18.44
N VAL A 100 -11.25 -1.74 17.20
CA VAL A 100 -9.97 -1.85 16.49
C VAL A 100 -8.89 -1.04 17.20
N TYR A 101 -9.22 0.15 17.69
CA TYR A 101 -8.30 1.02 18.44
C TYR A 101 -7.83 0.37 19.75
N ASP A 102 -8.73 -0.31 20.47
CA ASP A 102 -8.39 -1.07 21.67
C ASP A 102 -7.43 -2.22 21.39
N HIS A 103 -7.67 -2.99 20.32
CA HIS A 103 -6.76 -4.05 19.88
C HIS A 103 -5.40 -3.49 19.40
N ALA A 104 -5.41 -2.38 18.67
CA ALA A 104 -4.20 -1.68 18.25
C ALA A 104 -3.33 -1.26 19.46
N ASN A 105 -3.96 -0.74 20.52
CA ASN A 105 -3.27 -0.38 21.76
C ASN A 105 -2.70 -1.58 22.53
N ARG A 106 -3.26 -2.77 22.32
CA ARG A 106 -2.74 -4.03 22.88
C ARG A 106 -1.62 -4.66 22.04
N GLY A 107 -1.23 -4.01 20.92
CA GLY A 107 -0.11 -4.43 20.09
C GLY A 107 -0.50 -5.23 18.84
N ASP A 108 -1.79 -5.35 18.51
CA ASP A 108 -2.23 -5.97 17.26
C ASP A 108 -1.77 -5.14 16.06
N ALA A 109 -0.79 -5.67 15.33
CA ALA A 109 -0.14 -4.96 14.22
C ALA A 109 -1.10 -4.64 13.06
N TYR A 110 -2.06 -5.52 12.78
CA TYR A 110 -3.02 -5.27 11.71
C TYR A 110 -4.04 -4.21 12.12
N CYS A 111 -4.50 -4.22 13.36
CA CYS A 111 -5.35 -3.16 13.90
C CYS A 111 -4.62 -1.80 13.90
N GLN A 112 -3.33 -1.77 14.27
CA GLN A 112 -2.50 -0.56 14.19
C GLN A 112 -2.44 -0.01 12.77
N TYR A 113 -2.25 -0.88 11.79
CA TYR A 113 -2.28 -0.50 10.38
C TYR A 113 -3.65 0.03 9.95
N VAL A 114 -4.75 -0.59 10.39
CA VAL A 114 -6.12 -0.13 10.07
C VAL A 114 -6.36 1.28 10.62
N ILE A 115 -5.96 1.54 11.88
CA ILE A 115 -6.05 2.89 12.47
C ILE A 115 -5.21 3.90 11.68
N GLY A 116 -3.96 3.54 11.33
CA GLY A 116 -3.10 4.38 10.50
C GLY A 116 -3.75 4.75 9.16
N ASN A 117 -4.42 3.80 8.50
CA ASN A 117 -5.12 4.06 7.24
C ASN A 117 -6.30 5.01 7.39
N ILE A 118 -7.06 4.95 8.48
CA ILE A 118 -8.20 5.86 8.71
C ILE A 118 -7.71 7.30 8.69
N PHE A 119 -6.64 7.61 9.41
CA PHE A 119 -6.06 8.94 9.43
C PHE A 119 -5.35 9.32 8.12
N PHE A 120 -4.64 8.39 7.50
CA PHE A 120 -3.93 8.63 6.24
C PHE A 120 -4.87 9.03 5.10
N TRP A 121 -6.03 8.36 4.99
CA TRP A 121 -7.00 8.61 3.94
C TRP A 121 -8.11 9.60 4.32
N ARG A 122 -8.08 10.13 5.54
CA ARG A 122 -9.09 11.04 6.10
C ARG A 122 -10.50 10.42 6.10
N ASP A 123 -10.56 9.13 6.46
CA ASP A 123 -11.82 8.41 6.70
C ASP A 123 -12.41 8.73 8.10
N ASP A 124 -11.69 9.51 8.92
CA ASP A 124 -12.03 9.95 10.27
C ASP A 124 -13.32 10.78 10.35
N ASN A 125 -13.67 11.51 9.31
CA ASN A 125 -14.84 12.39 9.24
C ASN A 125 -16.21 11.67 9.35
N ARG A 126 -16.21 10.35 9.39
CA ARG A 126 -17.39 9.50 9.61
C ARG A 126 -17.32 8.70 10.91
N ILE A 127 -16.35 9.03 11.76
CA ILE A 127 -16.06 8.34 13.02
C ILE A 127 -15.83 9.39 14.09
N ASP A 128 -16.82 9.63 14.93
CA ASP A 128 -16.79 10.70 15.95
C ASP A 128 -15.57 10.57 16.88
N SER A 129 -15.25 9.35 17.30
CA SER A 129 -14.07 9.07 18.15
C SER A 129 -12.75 9.37 17.45
N ALA A 130 -12.63 9.12 16.14
CA ALA A 130 -11.43 9.42 15.38
C ALA A 130 -11.29 10.92 15.11
N GLU A 131 -12.39 11.59 14.73
CA GLU A 131 -12.40 13.03 14.52
C GLU A 131 -12.01 13.80 15.79
N ALA A 132 -12.50 13.33 16.95
CA ALA A 132 -12.14 13.90 18.25
C ALA A 132 -10.64 13.85 18.54
N MET A 133 -9.91 12.85 18.03
CA MET A 133 -8.46 12.73 18.19
C MET A 133 -7.68 13.76 17.37
N LEU A 134 -8.25 14.26 16.27
CA LEU A 134 -7.62 15.28 15.42
C LEU A 134 -7.82 16.68 15.96
N THR A 135 -8.90 16.87 16.71
CA THR A 135 -9.28 18.19 17.21
C THR A 135 -8.46 18.53 18.45
N PRO A 136 -7.61 19.56 18.41
CA PRO A 136 -6.89 19.98 19.60
C PRO A 136 -7.86 20.46 20.69
N PRO A 137 -7.48 20.37 21.96
CA PRO A 137 -8.35 20.81 23.05
C PRO A 137 -8.75 22.29 22.86
N PRO A 138 -10.00 22.65 23.19
CA PRO A 138 -10.51 23.98 22.94
C PRO A 138 -9.63 25.04 23.61
N MET A 139 -9.18 26.00 22.80
CA MET A 139 -8.40 27.13 23.31
C MET A 139 -9.23 28.01 24.24
N SER A 140 -8.63 28.47 25.33
CA SER A 140 -9.25 29.50 26.20
C SER A 140 -9.53 30.76 25.39
N TRP A 141 -10.55 31.52 25.81
CA TRP A 141 -10.93 32.77 25.16
C TRP A 141 -9.74 33.76 25.03
N THR A 142 -8.91 33.85 26.03
CA THR A 142 -7.70 34.69 26.01
C THR A 142 -6.73 34.28 24.88
N LYS A 143 -6.49 32.99 24.73
CA LYS A 143 -5.64 32.46 23.62
C LYS A 143 -6.26 32.71 22.26
N ARG A 144 -7.59 32.62 22.13
CA ARG A 144 -8.31 32.91 20.87
C ARG A 144 -8.13 34.38 20.48
N ILE A 145 -8.28 35.30 21.41
CA ILE A 145 -8.03 36.74 21.17
C ILE A 145 -6.58 36.96 20.74
N GLN A 146 -5.60 36.40 21.45
CA GLN A 146 -4.20 36.57 21.12
C GLN A 146 -3.88 36.06 19.72
N LYS A 147 -4.40 34.87 19.33
CA LYS A 147 -4.25 34.29 17.98
C LYS A 147 -4.92 35.16 16.92
N SER A 148 -6.11 35.71 17.21
CA SER A 148 -6.80 36.64 16.31
C SER A 148 -6.00 37.93 16.06
N LEU A 149 -5.35 38.48 17.07
CA LEU A 149 -4.53 39.68 16.94
C LEU A 149 -3.27 39.49 16.09
N THR A 150 -2.73 38.25 16.05
CA THR A 150 -1.52 37.91 15.27
C THR A 150 -1.82 37.35 13.90
N ALA A 151 -3.09 37.09 13.56
CA ALA A 151 -3.47 36.52 12.29
C ALA A 151 -3.35 37.50 11.13
N ASN A 152 -2.89 36.99 9.97
CA ASN A 152 -2.57 37.78 8.78
C ASN A 152 -3.78 38.18 7.94
N SER A 153 -4.89 37.43 8.02
CA SER A 153 -6.11 37.70 7.27
C SER A 153 -7.33 37.94 8.16
N VAL A 154 -8.36 38.58 7.61
CA VAL A 154 -9.63 38.78 8.33
C VAL A 154 -10.32 37.44 8.60
N GLN A 155 -10.24 36.50 7.65
CA GLN A 155 -10.83 35.16 7.80
C GLN A 155 -10.14 34.39 8.94
N ASP A 156 -8.80 34.43 9.03
CA ASP A 156 -8.06 33.78 10.10
C ASP A 156 -8.37 34.41 11.49
N ARG A 157 -8.60 35.71 11.54
CA ARG A 157 -9.03 36.40 12.76
C ARG A 157 -10.38 35.90 13.24
N ILE A 158 -11.33 35.79 12.33
CA ILE A 158 -12.67 35.27 12.63
C ILE A 158 -12.58 33.81 13.09
N ALA A 159 -11.87 32.97 12.35
CA ALA A 159 -11.66 31.56 12.69
C ALA A 159 -11.01 31.39 14.07
N ALA A 160 -10.00 32.21 14.38
CA ALA A 160 -9.34 32.20 15.69
C ALA A 160 -10.31 32.55 16.83
N LEU A 161 -11.16 33.55 16.66
CA LEU A 161 -12.18 33.93 17.64
C LEU A 161 -13.26 32.88 17.83
N GLN A 162 -13.71 32.27 16.72
CA GLN A 162 -14.66 31.17 16.75
C GLN A 162 -14.08 29.88 17.35
N GLY A 163 -12.75 29.77 17.38
CA GLY A 163 -12.05 28.56 17.83
C GLY A 163 -12.09 27.43 16.81
N THR A 164 -12.33 27.76 15.54
CA THR A 164 -12.32 26.81 14.44
C THR A 164 -10.89 26.33 14.22
N VAL A 165 -10.70 25.03 14.09
CA VAL A 165 -9.41 24.43 13.73
C VAL A 165 -9.26 24.49 12.22
N PRO A 166 -8.16 25.08 11.68
CA PRO A 166 -7.92 25.07 10.24
C PRO A 166 -7.77 23.64 9.70
N ASP A 167 -8.25 23.42 8.50
CA ASP A 167 -8.13 22.11 7.83
C ASP A 167 -6.69 21.64 7.69
N GLU A 168 -5.76 22.57 7.47
CA GLU A 168 -4.32 22.28 7.42
C GLU A 168 -3.82 21.68 8.75
N THR A 169 -4.29 22.19 9.89
CA THR A 169 -3.94 21.64 11.22
C THR A 169 -4.53 20.24 11.41
N LEU A 170 -5.77 20.02 10.96
CA LEU A 170 -6.39 18.70 11.02
C LEU A 170 -5.66 17.70 10.10
N GLN A 171 -5.22 18.14 8.93
CA GLN A 171 -4.44 17.33 8.00
C GLN A 171 -3.08 16.96 8.59
N GLU A 172 -2.39 17.91 9.21
CA GLU A 172 -1.11 17.67 9.88
C GLU A 172 -1.26 16.69 11.05
N ASN A 173 -2.29 16.88 11.89
CA ASN A 173 -2.58 15.95 12.99
C ASN A 173 -2.88 14.54 12.47
N ALA A 174 -3.66 14.42 11.41
CA ALA A 174 -3.98 13.12 10.79
C ALA A 174 -2.73 12.44 10.23
N SER A 175 -1.87 13.19 9.52
CA SER A 175 -0.59 12.66 9.01
C SER A 175 0.31 12.17 10.14
N ASN A 176 0.41 12.92 11.24
CA ASN A 176 1.19 12.53 12.41
C ASN A 176 0.65 11.27 13.07
N LEU A 177 -0.66 11.15 13.25
CA LEU A 177 -1.30 9.94 13.80
C LEU A 177 -1.12 8.74 12.85
N ALA A 178 -1.30 8.93 11.55
CA ALA A 178 -1.07 7.87 10.58
C ALA A 178 0.37 7.35 10.65
N LYS A 179 1.34 8.27 10.67
CA LYS A 179 2.76 7.95 10.80
C LYS A 179 3.07 7.18 12.09
N GLU A 180 2.50 7.62 13.22
CA GLU A 180 2.68 6.94 14.51
C GLU A 180 2.16 5.49 14.45
N TRP A 181 0.93 5.29 13.98
CA TRP A 181 0.30 3.97 13.93
C TRP A 181 0.97 3.03 12.93
N PHE A 182 1.38 3.53 11.77
CA PHE A 182 2.13 2.74 10.80
C PHE A 182 3.51 2.31 11.32
N ASN A 183 4.22 3.17 12.07
CA ASN A 183 5.46 2.77 12.72
C ASN A 183 5.22 1.66 13.75
N LYS A 184 4.20 1.80 14.62
CA LYS A 184 3.84 0.73 15.58
C LYS A 184 3.54 -0.59 14.87
N ALA A 185 2.79 -0.56 13.76
CA ALA A 185 2.49 -1.74 12.97
C ALA A 185 3.75 -2.40 12.41
N LEU A 186 4.70 -1.60 11.89
CA LEU A 186 5.98 -2.07 11.39
C LEU A 186 6.83 -2.69 12.51
N ASP A 187 6.92 -2.01 13.64
CA ASP A 187 7.69 -2.45 14.81
C ASP A 187 7.12 -3.76 15.40
N ASN A 188 5.81 -3.98 15.25
CA ASN A 188 5.13 -5.24 15.60
C ASN A 188 5.13 -6.29 14.47
N GLY A 189 5.97 -6.11 13.45
CA GLY A 189 6.25 -7.12 12.42
C GLY A 189 5.33 -7.11 11.20
N LEU A 190 4.45 -6.11 11.05
CA LEU A 190 3.61 -6.01 9.87
C LEU A 190 4.38 -5.32 8.73
N ALA A 191 4.94 -6.13 7.84
CA ALA A 191 5.67 -5.64 6.67
C ALA A 191 4.79 -5.17 5.52
N MET A 192 3.57 -5.70 5.45
CA MET A 192 2.65 -5.40 4.36
C MET A 192 2.16 -3.96 4.46
N PHE A 193 1.93 -3.33 3.29
CA PHE A 193 1.32 -1.99 3.21
C PHE A 193 2.18 -0.82 3.75
N GLN A 194 3.48 -1.00 3.92
CA GLN A 194 4.36 0.06 4.45
C GLN A 194 4.71 1.15 3.42
N GLY A 195 4.22 1.03 2.17
CA GLY A 195 4.37 2.07 1.16
C GLY A 195 3.84 3.44 1.61
N ASN A 196 2.69 3.46 2.29
CA ASN A 196 2.11 4.71 2.80
C ASN A 196 3.04 5.39 3.81
N LEU A 197 3.61 4.63 4.76
CA LEU A 197 4.55 5.18 5.74
C LEU A 197 5.82 5.73 5.08
N ARG A 198 6.38 4.98 4.12
CA ARG A 198 7.54 5.44 3.35
C ARG A 198 7.22 6.74 2.60
N ASN A 199 6.06 6.83 1.97
CA ASN A 199 5.65 8.03 1.23
C ASN A 199 5.47 9.24 2.15
N ILE A 200 4.89 9.08 3.36
CA ILE A 200 4.82 10.16 4.35
C ILE A 200 6.22 10.72 4.62
N TYR A 201 7.22 9.85 4.87
CA TYR A 201 8.58 10.31 5.13
C TYR A 201 9.25 10.96 3.91
N ILE A 202 8.91 10.53 2.68
CA ILE A 202 9.40 11.18 1.45
C ILE A 202 8.80 12.57 1.30
N ASP A 203 7.49 12.72 1.53
CA ASP A 203 6.80 14.01 1.45
C ASP A 203 7.33 15.02 2.49
N GLU A 204 7.76 14.51 3.65
CA GLU A 204 8.43 15.29 4.70
C GLU A 204 9.94 15.53 4.41
N ALA A 205 10.47 15.04 3.29
CA ALA A 205 11.91 15.03 2.95
C ALA A 205 12.79 14.30 4.00
N ASP A 206 12.22 13.43 4.81
CA ASP A 206 12.94 12.56 5.76
C ASP A 206 13.36 11.25 5.10
N PHE A 207 14.32 11.36 4.19
CA PHE A 207 14.83 10.21 3.43
C PHE A 207 15.51 9.16 4.33
N SER A 208 15.99 9.56 5.52
CA SER A 208 16.59 8.62 6.48
C SER A 208 15.55 7.62 7.01
N ASN A 209 14.42 8.12 7.48
CA ASN A 209 13.34 7.27 7.95
C ASN A 209 12.64 6.53 6.79
N ALA A 210 12.52 7.13 5.61
CA ALA A 210 12.01 6.43 4.43
C ALA A 210 12.84 5.18 4.08
N ARG A 211 14.18 5.28 4.11
CA ARG A 211 15.10 4.14 3.92
C ARG A 211 15.00 3.11 5.05
N ARG A 212 14.91 3.56 6.30
CA ARG A 212 14.72 2.67 7.46
C ARG A 212 13.45 1.83 7.28
N VAL A 213 12.33 2.46 6.96
CA VAL A 213 11.04 1.79 6.74
C VAL A 213 11.15 0.78 5.60
N ALA A 214 11.72 1.18 4.47
CA ALA A 214 11.90 0.28 3.33
C ALA A 214 12.73 -0.94 3.72
N LYS A 215 13.87 -0.74 4.36
CA LYS A 215 14.76 -1.82 4.78
C LYS A 215 14.10 -2.76 5.78
N THR A 216 13.47 -2.24 6.84
CA THR A 216 12.79 -3.07 7.84
C THR A 216 11.67 -3.89 7.21
N ALA A 217 10.84 -3.28 6.37
CA ALA A 217 9.76 -4.00 5.72
C ALA A 217 10.28 -5.02 4.68
N ALA A 218 11.39 -4.74 3.99
CA ALA A 218 12.05 -5.70 3.10
C ALA A 218 12.59 -6.91 3.87
N GLU A 219 13.21 -6.69 5.04
CA GLU A 219 13.70 -7.76 5.93
C GLU A 219 12.55 -8.64 6.43
N LEU A 220 11.37 -8.07 6.63
CA LEU A 220 10.15 -8.77 7.00
C LEU A 220 9.42 -9.42 5.80
N GLY A 221 9.94 -9.29 4.58
CA GLY A 221 9.44 -10.01 3.41
C GLY A 221 8.57 -9.20 2.44
N ASN A 222 8.47 -7.88 2.58
CA ASN A 222 7.70 -7.05 1.63
C ASN A 222 8.46 -6.91 0.29
N PRO A 223 7.89 -7.43 -0.84
CA PRO A 223 8.59 -7.43 -2.13
C PRO A 223 8.83 -6.03 -2.71
N ALA A 224 7.85 -5.12 -2.58
CA ALA A 224 8.02 -3.74 -3.05
C ALA A 224 9.13 -3.01 -2.27
N MET A 225 9.23 -3.26 -0.95
CA MET A 225 10.30 -2.67 -0.14
C MET A 225 11.66 -3.31 -0.40
N MET A 226 11.71 -4.57 -0.87
CA MET A 226 12.95 -5.19 -1.38
C MET A 226 13.47 -4.44 -2.61
N LEU A 227 12.58 -4.03 -3.54
CA LEU A 227 12.96 -3.18 -4.67
C LEU A 227 13.59 -1.87 -4.19
N TYR A 228 12.89 -1.10 -3.35
CA TYR A 228 13.39 0.20 -2.89
C TYR A 228 14.71 0.08 -2.10
N THR A 229 14.87 -0.99 -1.32
CA THR A 229 16.12 -1.26 -0.61
C THR A 229 17.26 -1.62 -1.57
N GLY A 230 16.92 -2.38 -2.62
CA GLY A 230 17.88 -2.70 -3.70
C GLY A 230 18.33 -1.45 -4.45
N LEU A 231 17.40 -0.57 -4.82
CA LEU A 231 17.71 0.70 -5.49
C LEU A 231 18.58 1.61 -4.61
N ASP A 232 18.28 1.74 -3.31
CA ASP A 232 19.11 2.51 -2.38
C ASP A 232 20.52 1.92 -2.28
N CYS A 233 20.66 0.59 -2.24
CA CYS A 233 21.95 -0.07 -2.27
C CYS A 233 22.71 0.22 -3.59
N HIS A 234 22.02 0.17 -4.73
CA HIS A 234 22.59 0.47 -6.04
C HIS A 234 23.12 1.90 -6.12
N GLU A 235 22.30 2.90 -5.73
CA GLU A 235 22.68 4.32 -5.72
C GLU A 235 23.89 4.60 -4.83
N ASN A 236 24.06 3.82 -3.75
CA ASN A 236 25.20 3.92 -2.84
C ASN A 236 26.41 3.07 -3.27
N GLY A 237 26.38 2.48 -4.47
CA GLY A 237 27.47 1.66 -5.00
C GLY A 237 27.63 0.27 -4.34
N LYS A 238 26.64 -0.18 -3.57
CA LYS A 238 26.60 -1.49 -2.91
C LYS A 238 25.95 -2.53 -3.83
N PHE A 239 26.59 -2.81 -4.95
CA PHE A 239 25.99 -3.60 -6.02
C PHE A 239 25.67 -5.06 -5.64
N GLU A 240 26.46 -5.69 -4.77
CA GLU A 240 26.19 -7.05 -4.29
C GLU A 240 24.95 -7.11 -3.39
N ASP A 241 24.80 -6.11 -2.52
CA ASP A 241 23.60 -6.00 -1.68
C ASP A 241 22.36 -5.73 -2.55
N ALA A 242 22.48 -4.84 -3.52
CA ALA A 242 21.41 -4.54 -4.48
C ALA A 242 20.97 -5.79 -5.24
N PHE A 243 21.94 -6.53 -5.82
CA PHE A 243 21.68 -7.79 -6.51
C PHE A 243 20.96 -8.81 -5.61
N THR A 244 21.36 -8.87 -4.34
CA THR A 244 20.73 -9.76 -3.34
C THR A 244 19.28 -9.37 -3.10
N TRP A 245 18.96 -8.08 -2.96
CA TRP A 245 17.63 -7.60 -2.76
C TRP A 245 16.74 -7.79 -4.00
N PHE A 246 17.24 -7.47 -5.19
CA PHE A 246 16.52 -7.73 -6.44
C PHE A 246 16.25 -9.21 -6.65
N THR A 247 17.19 -10.08 -6.29
CA THR A 247 16.99 -11.53 -6.36
C THR A 247 15.86 -11.99 -5.45
N LYS A 248 15.80 -11.47 -4.20
CA LYS A 248 14.72 -11.78 -3.26
C LYS A 248 13.36 -11.27 -3.78
N GLY A 249 13.30 -10.02 -4.24
CA GLY A 249 12.10 -9.43 -4.82
C GLY A 249 11.61 -10.20 -6.05
N ALA A 250 12.52 -10.54 -6.96
CA ALA A 250 12.23 -11.34 -8.16
C ALA A 250 11.71 -12.74 -7.84
N ALA A 251 12.22 -13.38 -6.77
CA ALA A 251 11.71 -14.67 -6.29
C ALA A 251 10.26 -14.59 -5.82
N LEU A 252 9.84 -13.44 -5.27
CA LEU A 252 8.47 -13.15 -4.88
C LEU A 252 7.63 -12.56 -6.03
N SER A 253 8.15 -12.61 -7.26
CA SER A 253 7.49 -12.13 -8.49
C SER A 253 7.25 -10.63 -8.56
N GLN A 254 8.03 -9.82 -7.82
CA GLN A 254 7.97 -8.37 -7.92
C GLN A 254 8.60 -7.91 -9.25
N SER A 255 7.82 -7.22 -10.09
CA SER A 255 8.08 -6.98 -11.51
C SER A 255 9.33 -6.16 -11.76
N GLU A 256 9.44 -5.02 -11.07
CA GLU A 256 10.60 -4.14 -11.22
C GLU A 256 11.87 -4.82 -10.69
N SER A 257 11.78 -5.60 -9.61
CA SER A 257 12.94 -6.39 -9.14
C SER A 257 13.38 -7.43 -10.17
N ILE A 258 12.44 -8.01 -10.95
CA ILE A 258 12.77 -8.92 -12.04
C ILE A 258 13.51 -8.15 -13.16
N ALA A 259 13.05 -6.95 -13.49
CA ALA A 259 13.66 -6.08 -14.50
C ALA A 259 15.06 -5.64 -14.06
N GLU A 260 15.20 -5.12 -12.85
CA GLU A 260 16.50 -4.71 -12.27
C GLU A 260 17.48 -5.87 -12.22
N LEU A 261 17.00 -7.08 -11.85
CA LEU A 261 17.86 -8.28 -11.86
C LEU A 261 18.32 -8.65 -13.27
N ALA A 262 17.49 -8.43 -14.28
CA ALA A 262 17.87 -8.62 -15.68
C ALA A 262 18.97 -7.64 -16.10
N ASP A 263 18.84 -6.36 -15.74
CA ASP A 263 19.85 -5.33 -15.98
C ASP A 263 21.20 -5.71 -15.35
N TYR A 264 21.18 -6.26 -14.14
CA TYR A 264 22.39 -6.74 -13.48
C TYR A 264 23.05 -7.90 -14.22
N TYR A 265 22.30 -8.91 -14.68
CA TYR A 265 22.88 -10.01 -15.48
C TYR A 265 23.34 -9.55 -16.87
N TYR A 266 22.74 -8.51 -17.43
CA TYR A 266 23.15 -7.91 -18.69
C TYR A 266 24.32 -6.92 -18.55
N HIS A 267 24.70 -6.57 -17.32
CA HIS A 267 25.69 -5.54 -16.98
C HIS A 267 25.36 -4.17 -17.59
N PHE A 268 24.08 -3.79 -17.53
CA PHE A 268 23.58 -2.58 -18.17
C PHE A 268 24.14 -1.30 -17.55
N TYR A 269 24.24 -1.23 -16.21
CA TYR A 269 24.59 0.00 -15.51
C TYR A 269 26.07 0.31 -15.43
N ASP A 270 26.90 -0.64 -15.08
CA ASP A 270 28.36 -0.43 -14.95
C ASP A 270 29.13 -1.73 -15.13
N ALA A 271 29.53 -1.96 -16.37
CA ALA A 271 30.29 -3.16 -16.73
C ALA A 271 31.62 -3.32 -15.99
N LYS A 272 32.20 -2.24 -15.43
CA LYS A 272 33.45 -2.32 -14.67
C LYS A 272 33.25 -2.84 -13.25
N ASN A 273 32.26 -2.30 -12.55
CA ASN A 273 32.00 -2.62 -11.15
C ASN A 273 31.23 -3.94 -11.01
N LEU A 274 30.32 -4.25 -11.92
CA LEU A 274 29.55 -5.51 -11.88
C LEU A 274 30.35 -6.75 -12.32
N ARG A 275 31.34 -6.58 -13.21
CA ARG A 275 32.14 -7.72 -13.76
C ARG A 275 32.87 -8.56 -12.71
N CYS A 276 33.19 -7.98 -11.55
CA CYS A 276 33.97 -8.69 -10.53
C CYS A 276 33.11 -9.51 -9.58
N THR A 277 31.79 -9.19 -9.46
CA THR A 277 30.92 -9.71 -8.41
C THR A 277 29.70 -10.46 -8.94
N ILE A 278 29.19 -10.05 -10.10
CA ILE A 278 27.96 -10.61 -10.68
C ILE A 278 28.29 -11.18 -12.07
N PRO A 279 27.98 -12.46 -12.33
CA PRO A 279 28.28 -13.06 -13.62
C PRO A 279 27.50 -12.41 -14.75
N TYR A 280 28.16 -12.13 -15.88
CA TYR A 280 27.51 -11.72 -17.10
C TYR A 280 26.75 -12.91 -17.69
N ASP A 281 25.43 -12.87 -17.71
CA ASP A 281 24.58 -13.92 -18.28
C ASP A 281 23.42 -13.27 -19.08
N PRO A 282 23.69 -12.92 -20.34
CA PRO A 282 22.68 -12.22 -21.16
C PRO A 282 21.48 -13.11 -21.52
N VAL A 283 21.64 -14.42 -21.56
CA VAL A 283 20.52 -15.33 -21.83
C VAL A 283 19.53 -15.33 -20.67
N LYS A 284 20.07 -15.38 -19.45
CA LYS A 284 19.27 -15.27 -18.23
C LYS A 284 18.61 -13.90 -18.13
N ALA A 285 19.32 -12.81 -18.45
CA ALA A 285 18.78 -11.47 -18.49
C ALA A 285 17.56 -11.36 -19.43
N ILE A 286 17.67 -11.89 -20.66
CA ILE A 286 16.57 -11.89 -21.64
C ILE A 286 15.37 -12.70 -21.13
N GLY A 287 15.62 -13.85 -20.49
CA GLY A 287 14.57 -14.62 -19.83
C GLY A 287 13.83 -13.86 -18.74
N LEU A 288 14.56 -13.07 -17.95
CA LEU A 288 13.99 -12.22 -16.92
C LEU A 288 13.22 -11.03 -17.51
N TYR A 289 13.74 -10.34 -18.53
CA TYR A 289 13.03 -9.28 -19.23
C TYR A 289 11.70 -9.78 -19.80
N ARG A 290 11.71 -10.98 -20.45
CA ARG A 290 10.49 -11.60 -20.94
C ARG A 290 9.49 -11.88 -19.81
N ARG A 291 9.97 -12.35 -18.66
CA ARG A 291 9.12 -12.59 -17.49
C ARG A 291 8.56 -11.29 -16.94
N ALA A 292 9.36 -10.22 -16.82
CA ALA A 292 8.91 -8.89 -16.38
C ALA A 292 7.88 -8.31 -17.36
N ALA A 293 8.11 -8.42 -18.66
CA ALA A 293 7.21 -7.90 -19.70
C ALA A 293 5.77 -8.40 -19.61
N THR A 294 5.56 -9.60 -19.05
CA THR A 294 4.20 -10.15 -18.87
C THR A 294 3.42 -9.48 -17.74
N LYS A 295 4.10 -8.69 -16.90
CA LYS A 295 3.51 -8.02 -15.73
C LYS A 295 2.96 -6.63 -16.07
N GLN A 296 2.24 -6.05 -15.11
CA GLN A 296 1.71 -4.69 -15.24
C GLN A 296 2.52 -3.74 -14.36
N PHE A 297 3.50 -3.06 -14.92
CA PHE A 297 4.29 -2.01 -14.28
C PHE A 297 4.74 -0.98 -15.31
N SER A 298 5.33 0.16 -14.87
CA SER A 298 5.67 1.29 -15.73
C SER A 298 6.57 0.90 -16.91
N ASP A 299 7.58 0.07 -16.66
CA ASP A 299 8.60 -0.26 -17.64
C ASP A 299 8.39 -1.61 -18.34
N ALA A 300 7.16 -2.16 -18.27
CA ALA A 300 6.83 -3.43 -18.89
C ALA A 300 7.04 -3.42 -20.41
N GLY A 301 6.78 -2.29 -21.07
CA GLY A 301 7.04 -2.11 -22.50
C GLY A 301 8.54 -2.12 -22.83
N TYR A 302 9.34 -1.41 -22.02
CA TYR A 302 10.79 -1.41 -22.15
C TYR A 302 11.38 -2.83 -22.00
N THR A 303 10.96 -3.58 -20.96
CA THR A 303 11.43 -4.97 -20.77
C THR A 303 11.01 -5.90 -21.90
N ALA A 304 9.84 -5.70 -22.48
CA ALA A 304 9.41 -6.44 -23.67
C ALA A 304 10.32 -6.16 -24.87
N LEU A 305 10.69 -4.89 -25.07
CA LEU A 305 11.60 -4.50 -26.14
C LEU A 305 13.02 -5.06 -25.96
N GLN A 306 13.55 -5.03 -24.74
CA GLN A 306 14.84 -5.63 -24.42
C GLN A 306 14.85 -7.15 -24.69
N ALA A 307 13.77 -7.84 -24.32
CA ALA A 307 13.61 -9.24 -24.63
C ALA A 307 13.57 -9.49 -26.16
N ALA A 308 12.79 -8.70 -26.91
CA ALA A 308 12.70 -8.81 -28.36
C ALA A 308 14.07 -8.64 -29.02
N PHE A 309 14.85 -7.63 -28.62
CA PHE A 309 16.22 -7.43 -29.12
C PHE A 309 17.13 -8.61 -28.87
N GLY A 310 16.99 -9.28 -27.71
CA GLY A 310 17.75 -10.48 -27.41
C GLY A 310 17.54 -11.60 -28.42
N TYR A 311 16.32 -11.79 -28.90
CA TYR A 311 15.99 -12.78 -29.95
C TYR A 311 16.38 -12.29 -31.35
N ILE A 312 16.18 -11.03 -31.69
CA ILE A 312 16.56 -10.45 -32.99
C ILE A 312 18.07 -10.52 -33.21
N PHE A 313 18.87 -10.24 -32.20
CA PHE A 313 20.32 -10.24 -32.29
C PHE A 313 21.00 -11.55 -31.90
N HIS A 314 20.22 -12.63 -31.73
CA HIS A 314 20.72 -13.97 -31.37
C HIS A 314 21.66 -13.98 -30.14
N ILE A 315 21.37 -13.15 -29.15
CA ILE A 315 22.21 -13.01 -27.96
C ILE A 315 22.29 -14.37 -27.25
N GLY A 316 23.52 -14.83 -27.00
CA GLY A 316 23.76 -16.12 -26.36
C GLY A 316 23.23 -17.33 -27.16
N HIS A 317 23.17 -17.20 -28.49
CA HIS A 317 22.64 -18.21 -29.41
C HIS A 317 21.13 -18.50 -29.29
N LEU A 318 20.36 -17.53 -28.78
CA LEU A 318 18.90 -17.64 -28.76
C LEU A 318 18.36 -17.85 -30.18
N PRO A 319 17.38 -18.76 -30.39
CA PRO A 319 16.84 -19.02 -31.70
C PRO A 319 16.05 -17.82 -32.21
N LEU A 320 16.08 -17.59 -33.53
CA LEU A 320 15.24 -16.58 -34.20
C LEU A 320 13.79 -17.07 -34.21
N ASP A 321 12.97 -16.45 -33.36
CA ASP A 321 11.53 -16.78 -33.26
C ASP A 321 10.69 -15.52 -33.59
N TRP A 322 10.25 -15.44 -34.85
CA TRP A 322 9.48 -14.30 -35.34
C TRP A 322 8.11 -14.15 -34.66
N GLY A 323 7.48 -15.25 -34.24
CA GLY A 323 6.22 -15.20 -33.50
C GLY A 323 6.40 -14.54 -32.14
N LEU A 324 7.39 -15.00 -31.36
CA LEU A 324 7.72 -14.43 -30.07
C LEU A 324 8.19 -12.97 -30.18
N ILE A 325 9.00 -12.65 -31.21
CA ILE A 325 9.43 -11.26 -31.46
C ILE A 325 8.22 -10.36 -31.73
N ALA A 326 7.28 -10.81 -32.56
CA ALA A 326 6.06 -10.06 -32.84
C ALA A 326 5.22 -9.82 -31.58
N ASP A 327 5.04 -10.85 -30.73
CA ASP A 327 4.31 -10.73 -29.47
C ASP A 327 4.98 -9.73 -28.51
N LEU A 328 6.30 -9.82 -28.36
CA LEU A 328 7.08 -8.93 -27.50
C LEU A 328 7.04 -7.47 -27.99
N THR A 329 7.18 -7.26 -29.30
CA THR A 329 7.08 -5.91 -29.88
C THR A 329 5.67 -5.34 -29.78
N HIS A 330 4.65 -6.17 -29.92
CA HIS A 330 3.27 -5.77 -29.68
C HIS A 330 3.03 -5.39 -28.21
N MET A 331 3.55 -6.18 -27.26
CA MET A 331 3.51 -5.82 -25.83
C MET A 331 4.21 -4.49 -25.57
N ALA A 332 5.38 -4.27 -26.14
CA ALA A 332 6.10 -3.00 -26.03
C ALA A 332 5.24 -1.83 -26.52
N ALA A 333 4.65 -1.96 -27.69
CA ALA A 333 3.81 -0.92 -28.31
C ALA A 333 2.52 -0.61 -27.53
N THR A 334 1.95 -1.62 -26.86
CA THR A 334 0.67 -1.48 -26.14
C THR A 334 0.84 -0.99 -24.70
N LYS A 335 1.94 -1.32 -24.05
CA LYS A 335 2.18 -1.01 -22.64
C LYS A 335 2.88 0.35 -22.44
N ASP A 336 3.76 0.74 -23.36
CA ASP A 336 4.46 2.03 -23.34
C ASP A 336 3.86 2.99 -24.38
N ARG A 337 2.81 3.69 -23.97
CA ARG A 337 2.18 4.73 -24.84
C ARG A 337 3.11 5.88 -25.21
N PHE A 338 4.22 6.06 -24.54
CA PHE A 338 5.15 7.18 -24.73
C PHE A 338 6.30 6.87 -25.71
N MET A 339 6.67 5.60 -25.90
CA MET A 339 7.83 5.27 -26.76
C MET A 339 7.55 5.33 -28.26
N PHE A 340 6.29 5.29 -28.67
CA PHE A 340 5.89 5.26 -30.09
C PHE A 340 5.12 6.51 -30.56
N ALA A 341 5.10 7.57 -29.76
CA ALA A 341 4.60 8.89 -30.16
C ALA A 341 5.69 9.70 -30.87
N LEU A 342 6.53 9.07 -31.67
CA LEU A 342 7.37 9.75 -32.64
C LEU A 342 6.69 9.74 -34.00
N PRO A 343 6.66 10.88 -34.72
CA PRO A 343 5.93 11.07 -35.98
C PRO A 343 6.41 10.19 -37.09
#